data_a4074c3607ce2007ab49002b17caed25
#
_entry.id   a4074c3607ce2007ab49002b17caed25
#
_cell.length_a   1.000
_cell.length_b   1.000
_cell.length_c   1.000
_cell.angle_alpha   90.00
_cell.angle_beta   90.00
_cell.angle_gamma   90.00
#
_symmetry.space_group_name_H-M   'P 1'
#
loop_
_entity.id
_entity.type
_entity.pdbx_description
1 polymer ?
#
loop_
_entity_poly.entity_id
_entity_poly.type
_entity_poly.pdbx_seq_one_letter_code
_entity_poly.pdbx_strand_id
1 'polypeptide(L)'
;MKIISLNIFVISTMLFAIGQVHALDVQITAEIPSVDVVNNGEKVTIMRNQDTSNTINPDFAKTSRNCPPYCINPIKIAEGVETLGELEMIQYLKMKSNGNETVLVIDSRTADSFAIGTIPGSINIPWKNLTISAGADPFTISDILQKQFGVREQEGLWDFSNAKTLVLFCNGMWCGQSPQNIYALLKFGYPAEKIKWYRGGMQNWEGLGLTTVKQK
;
A
#
# COMPACT_ATOMS: atom_id res chain seq x y z
N MET A 1 79.06 -3.45 -26.37
CA MET A 1 77.80 -2.99 -26.91
C MET A 1 76.71 -3.43 -25.91
N LYS A 2 76.24 -2.52 -24.99
CA LYS A 2 75.25 -2.82 -23.97
C LYS A 2 73.89 -2.38 -24.52
N ILE A 3 72.99 -3.34 -24.61
CA ILE A 3 71.57 -3.12 -24.98
C ILE A 3 70.84 -2.76 -23.74
N ILE A 4 70.31 -1.52 -23.66
CA ILE A 4 69.43 -1.06 -22.56
C ILE A 4 67.99 -1.41 -22.99
N SER A 5 67.38 -2.33 -22.24
CA SER A 5 65.97 -2.72 -22.40
C SER A 5 65.09 -1.69 -21.67
N LEU A 6 64.25 -0.98 -22.43
CA LEU A 6 63.29 0.01 -21.92
C LEU A 6 61.97 -0.69 -21.63
N ASN A 7 61.68 -0.89 -20.32
CA ASN A 7 60.38 -1.40 -19.89
C ASN A 7 59.35 -0.28 -19.89
N ILE A 8 58.38 -0.35 -20.80
CA ILE A 8 57.22 0.55 -20.85
C ILE A 8 56.18 0.02 -19.89
N PHE A 9 55.96 0.75 -18.78
CA PHE A 9 54.88 0.47 -17.84
C PHE A 9 53.58 1.11 -18.36
N VAL A 10 52.66 0.31 -18.86
CA VAL A 10 51.33 0.78 -19.30
C VAL A 10 50.45 0.89 -18.04
N ILE A 11 50.24 2.11 -17.56
CA ILE A 11 49.28 2.40 -16.51
C ILE A 11 47.88 2.43 -17.12
N SER A 12 47.12 1.36 -16.96
CA SER A 12 45.71 1.31 -17.32
C SER A 12 44.90 2.13 -16.32
N THR A 13 44.50 3.33 -16.69
CA THR A 13 43.54 4.15 -15.92
C THR A 13 42.13 3.59 -16.09
N MET A 14 41.66 2.86 -15.09
CA MET A 14 40.27 2.42 -14.99
C MET A 14 39.39 3.64 -14.64
N LEU A 15 38.69 4.20 -15.63
CA LEU A 15 37.66 5.21 -15.42
C LEU A 15 36.46 4.55 -14.71
N PHE A 16 36.34 4.78 -13.44
CA PHE A 16 35.08 4.54 -12.73
C PHE A 16 34.07 5.59 -13.20
N ALA A 17 33.07 5.19 -13.98
CA ALA A 17 31.91 6.00 -14.26
C ALA A 17 31.13 6.11 -12.94
N ILE A 18 31.33 7.19 -12.19
CA ILE A 18 30.48 7.56 -11.05
C ILE A 18 29.17 8.00 -11.68
N GLY A 19 28.17 7.11 -11.69
CA GLY A 19 26.80 7.46 -12.04
C GLY A 19 26.36 8.59 -11.13
N GLN A 20 26.04 9.76 -11.70
CA GLN A 20 25.45 10.85 -10.95
C GLN A 20 24.06 10.42 -10.47
N VAL A 21 23.93 10.16 -9.18
CA VAL A 21 22.62 10.04 -8.55
C VAL A 21 22.04 11.46 -8.52
N HIS A 22 21.17 11.79 -9.45
CA HIS A 22 20.42 13.03 -9.38
C HIS A 22 19.53 12.98 -8.13
N ALA A 23 19.69 13.96 -7.25
CA ALA A 23 18.78 14.15 -6.14
C ALA A 23 17.37 14.43 -6.69
N LEU A 24 16.32 13.85 -6.05
CA LEU A 24 14.94 14.13 -6.44
C LEU A 24 14.57 15.54 -5.94
N ASP A 25 14.03 16.39 -6.84
CA ASP A 25 13.59 17.73 -6.48
C ASP A 25 12.26 17.71 -5.70
N VAL A 26 11.36 16.78 -6.06
CA VAL A 26 10.08 16.58 -5.36
C VAL A 26 10.20 15.32 -4.48
N GLN A 27 10.47 15.52 -3.18
CA GLN A 27 10.68 14.45 -2.21
C GLN A 27 9.38 14.11 -1.46
N ILE A 28 9.31 12.92 -0.87
CA ILE A 28 8.21 12.52 0.03
C ILE A 28 8.25 13.41 1.29
N THR A 29 9.41 13.48 1.95
CA THR A 29 9.73 14.44 3.01
C THR A 29 11.15 14.98 2.79
N ALA A 30 11.58 15.95 3.58
CA ALA A 30 12.95 16.48 3.50
C ALA A 30 14.02 15.38 3.72
N GLU A 31 13.70 14.35 4.51
CA GLU A 31 14.63 13.26 4.87
C GLU A 31 14.38 11.98 4.04
N ILE A 32 13.21 11.87 3.38
CA ILE A 32 12.79 10.68 2.65
C ILE A 32 12.49 11.07 1.20
N PRO A 33 13.46 10.98 0.29
CA PRO A 33 13.22 11.29 -1.12
C PRO A 33 12.30 10.26 -1.79
N SER A 34 12.46 8.98 -1.48
CA SER A 34 11.70 7.87 -2.03
C SER A 34 11.80 6.65 -1.11
N VAL A 35 10.95 5.64 -1.34
CA VAL A 35 10.95 4.37 -0.60
C VAL A 35 10.80 3.21 -1.57
N ASP A 36 11.68 2.23 -1.48
CA ASP A 36 11.56 0.98 -2.23
C ASP A 36 10.63 -0.01 -1.51
N VAL A 37 9.72 -0.60 -2.26
CA VAL A 37 8.80 -1.63 -1.80
C VAL A 37 8.77 -2.80 -2.77
N VAL A 38 8.24 -3.95 -2.32
CA VAL A 38 8.03 -5.13 -3.16
C VAL A 38 6.56 -5.20 -3.57
N ASN A 39 6.31 -5.27 -4.87
CA ASN A 39 4.99 -5.49 -5.47
C ASN A 39 5.05 -6.73 -6.37
N ASN A 40 4.30 -7.77 -6.03
CA ASN A 40 4.30 -9.06 -6.78
C ASN A 40 5.70 -9.64 -7.04
N GLY A 41 6.60 -9.54 -6.04
CA GLY A 41 7.97 -10.03 -6.16
C GLY A 41 8.96 -9.08 -6.85
N GLU A 42 8.49 -8.00 -7.44
CA GLU A 42 9.31 -7.00 -8.11
C GLU A 42 9.51 -5.76 -7.23
N LYS A 43 10.69 -5.16 -7.32
CA LYS A 43 10.99 -3.90 -6.64
C LYS A 43 10.31 -2.73 -7.35
N VAL A 44 9.58 -1.92 -6.60
CA VAL A 44 8.95 -0.67 -7.06
C VAL A 44 9.39 0.46 -6.15
N THR A 45 9.82 1.57 -6.72
CA THR A 45 10.15 2.78 -5.95
C THR A 45 8.92 3.67 -5.82
N ILE A 46 8.46 3.87 -4.59
CA ILE A 46 7.46 4.89 -4.26
C ILE A 46 8.18 6.23 -4.16
N MET A 47 7.81 7.17 -4.99
CA MET A 47 8.30 8.54 -5.01
C MET A 47 7.19 9.47 -5.45
N ARG A 48 7.36 10.77 -5.27
CA ARG A 48 6.45 11.77 -5.84
C ARG A 48 6.78 12.00 -7.31
N ASN A 49 5.79 12.41 -8.10
CA ASN A 49 6.01 12.81 -9.48
C ASN A 49 6.99 14.00 -9.54
N GLN A 50 8.01 13.91 -10.39
CA GLN A 50 9.07 14.93 -10.50
C GLN A 50 8.68 16.10 -11.41
N ASP A 51 7.61 15.97 -12.19
CA ASP A 51 7.03 17.08 -12.96
C ASP A 51 6.21 17.98 -12.03
N THR A 52 6.72 19.17 -11.73
CA THR A 52 6.04 20.16 -10.86
C THR A 52 4.78 20.75 -11.47
N SER A 53 4.52 20.53 -12.77
CA SER A 53 3.26 20.89 -13.43
C SER A 53 2.22 19.75 -13.41
N ASN A 54 2.58 18.57 -12.88
CA ASN A 54 1.68 17.44 -12.79
C ASN A 54 0.45 17.76 -11.95
N THR A 55 -0.71 17.32 -12.41
CA THR A 55 -1.99 17.46 -11.71
C THR A 55 -2.53 16.11 -11.33
N ILE A 56 -3.48 16.08 -10.39
CA ILE A 56 -4.12 14.83 -9.98
C ILE A 56 -4.77 14.11 -11.17
N ASN A 57 -4.68 12.78 -11.18
CA ASN A 57 -5.38 11.96 -12.15
C ASN A 57 -6.89 12.34 -12.19
N PRO A 58 -7.47 12.62 -13.38
CA PRO A 58 -8.86 13.05 -13.53
C PRO A 58 -9.88 12.15 -12.83
N ASP A 59 -9.64 10.86 -12.72
CA ASP A 59 -10.51 9.91 -12.01
C ASP A 59 -10.66 10.23 -10.52
N PHE A 60 -9.68 10.91 -9.93
CA PHE A 60 -9.65 11.34 -8.54
C PHE A 60 -9.90 12.85 -8.36
N ALA A 61 -10.05 13.63 -9.43
CA ALA A 61 -10.26 15.08 -9.38
C ALA A 61 -11.67 15.48 -8.95
N LYS A 62 -12.66 14.57 -9.02
CA LYS A 62 -14.04 14.86 -8.65
C LYS A 62 -14.17 15.16 -7.15
N THR A 63 -14.58 16.37 -6.80
CA THR A 63 -14.70 16.84 -5.41
C THR A 63 -16.09 16.69 -4.81
N SER A 64 -17.15 16.73 -5.64
CA SER A 64 -18.55 16.69 -5.18
C SER A 64 -19.22 15.39 -5.56
N ARG A 65 -19.81 14.72 -4.57
CA ARG A 65 -20.50 13.44 -4.71
C ARG A 65 -21.79 13.43 -3.91
N ASN A 66 -22.80 12.71 -4.40
CA ASN A 66 -24.06 12.58 -3.68
C ASN A 66 -23.85 11.86 -2.34
N CYS A 67 -24.43 12.40 -1.27
CA CYS A 67 -24.46 11.76 0.04
C CYS A 67 -25.92 11.60 0.48
N PRO A 68 -26.37 10.35 0.67
CA PRO A 68 -25.70 9.08 0.45
C PRO A 68 -25.49 8.74 -1.03
N PRO A 69 -24.66 7.76 -1.44
CA PRO A 69 -23.85 6.91 -0.56
C PRO A 69 -22.45 7.43 -0.24
N TYR A 70 -22.01 8.54 -0.86
CA TYR A 70 -20.63 9.02 -0.78
C TYR A 70 -20.46 10.10 0.29
N CYS A 71 -20.91 9.82 1.50
CA CYS A 71 -20.78 10.73 2.63
C CYS A 71 -19.34 10.73 3.18
N ILE A 72 -18.92 11.84 3.76
CA ILE A 72 -17.60 11.94 4.41
C ILE A 72 -17.61 11.08 5.67
N ASN A 73 -16.66 10.15 5.75
CA ASN A 73 -16.45 9.33 6.93
C ASN A 73 -15.73 10.14 8.03
N PRO A 74 -16.00 9.86 9.33
CA PRO A 74 -15.28 10.48 10.43
C PRO A 74 -13.79 10.15 10.38
N ILE A 75 -12.97 10.90 11.11
CA ILE A 75 -11.54 10.59 11.19
C ILE A 75 -11.28 9.29 11.98
N LYS A 76 -12.07 9.04 13.00
CA LYS A 76 -12.04 7.81 13.80
C LYS A 76 -13.20 6.93 13.36
N ILE A 77 -12.90 5.85 12.64
CA ILE A 77 -13.94 4.99 12.06
C ILE A 77 -14.57 4.05 13.10
N ALA A 78 -13.79 3.58 14.06
CA ALA A 78 -14.24 2.75 15.18
C ALA A 78 -13.24 2.85 16.34
N GLU A 79 -13.69 2.47 17.55
CA GLU A 79 -12.82 2.42 18.72
C GLU A 79 -11.74 1.35 18.52
N GLY A 80 -10.48 1.66 18.91
CA GLY A 80 -9.33 0.78 18.76
C GLY A 80 -8.74 0.72 17.34
N VAL A 81 -9.46 1.19 16.31
CA VAL A 81 -8.94 1.26 14.93
C VAL A 81 -8.18 2.56 14.73
N GLU A 82 -6.90 2.44 14.40
CA GLU A 82 -6.03 3.59 14.13
C GLU A 82 -6.25 4.12 12.71
N THR A 83 -6.40 5.44 12.58
CA THR A 83 -6.43 6.13 11.28
C THR A 83 -5.04 6.58 10.91
N LEU A 84 -4.60 6.26 9.69
CA LEU A 84 -3.27 6.54 9.17
C LEU A 84 -3.28 7.69 8.17
N GLY A 85 -2.19 8.45 8.18
CA GLY A 85 -1.78 9.32 7.08
C GLY A 85 -0.86 8.59 6.08
N GLU A 86 -0.33 9.35 5.14
CA GLU A 86 0.49 8.84 4.05
C GLU A 86 1.83 8.27 4.53
N LEU A 87 2.46 8.92 5.51
CA LEU A 87 3.76 8.48 6.01
C LEU A 87 3.66 7.16 6.79
N GLU A 88 2.63 7.00 7.61
CA GLU A 88 2.36 5.74 8.31
C GLU A 88 2.02 4.62 7.31
N MET A 89 1.24 4.93 6.26
CA MET A 89 0.95 3.99 5.18
C MET A 89 2.25 3.52 4.50
N ILE A 90 3.16 4.43 4.17
CA ILE A 90 4.48 4.14 3.58
C ILE A 90 5.32 3.28 4.53
N GLN A 91 5.27 3.54 5.84
CA GLN A 91 5.97 2.71 6.84
C GLN A 91 5.47 1.26 6.84
N TYR A 92 4.16 1.03 6.80
CA TYR A 92 3.59 -0.32 6.72
C TYR A 92 3.98 -1.04 5.41
N LEU A 93 4.00 -0.34 4.29
CA LEU A 93 4.48 -0.89 3.01
C LEU A 93 5.95 -1.30 3.09
N LYS A 94 6.78 -0.47 3.72
CA LYS A 94 8.21 -0.76 3.94
C LYS A 94 8.40 -1.95 4.89
N MET A 95 7.64 -2.02 5.98
CA MET A 95 7.68 -3.17 6.91
C MET A 95 7.37 -4.47 6.17
N LYS A 96 6.29 -4.50 5.37
CA LYS A 96 5.93 -5.66 4.55
C LYS A 96 7.03 -6.04 3.57
N SER A 97 7.63 -5.07 2.89
CA SER A 97 8.68 -5.27 1.89
C SER A 97 9.98 -5.79 2.50
N ASN A 98 10.23 -5.49 3.77
CA ASN A 98 11.37 -6.01 4.54
C ASN A 98 11.12 -7.43 5.12
N GLY A 99 10.10 -8.12 4.64
CA GLY A 99 9.80 -9.50 5.05
C GLY A 99 8.92 -9.63 6.31
N ASN A 100 8.28 -8.56 6.76
CA ASN A 100 7.32 -8.68 7.85
C ASN A 100 6.00 -9.25 7.34
N GLU A 101 5.85 -10.57 7.47
CA GLU A 101 4.66 -11.32 7.04
C GLU A 101 3.43 -11.09 7.94
N THR A 102 3.60 -10.42 9.09
CA THR A 102 2.49 -10.12 10.00
C THR A 102 1.72 -8.86 9.61
N VAL A 103 2.08 -8.20 8.51
CA VAL A 103 1.42 -7.00 7.98
C VAL A 103 0.85 -7.29 6.60
N LEU A 104 -0.41 -6.88 6.37
CA LEU A 104 -1.03 -6.84 5.05
C LEU A 104 -1.55 -5.44 4.75
N VAL A 105 -1.29 -4.97 3.54
CA VAL A 105 -1.87 -3.74 3.01
C VAL A 105 -2.93 -4.13 1.99
N ILE A 106 -4.17 -3.68 2.21
CA ILE A 106 -5.37 -4.19 1.54
C ILE A 106 -6.10 -3.05 0.81
N ASP A 107 -6.18 -3.18 -0.50
CA ASP A 107 -7.10 -2.39 -1.32
C ASP A 107 -8.50 -3.03 -1.26
N SER A 108 -9.44 -2.33 -0.63
CA SER A 108 -10.83 -2.79 -0.46
C SER A 108 -11.73 -2.48 -1.66
N ARG A 109 -11.18 -1.88 -2.71
CA ARG A 109 -11.93 -1.55 -3.93
C ARG A 109 -12.27 -2.81 -4.74
N THR A 110 -13.09 -2.62 -5.77
CA THR A 110 -13.39 -3.69 -6.73
C THR A 110 -12.12 -4.15 -7.46
N ALA A 111 -12.11 -5.40 -7.95
CA ALA A 111 -10.99 -5.94 -8.71
C ALA A 111 -10.63 -5.08 -9.94
N ASP A 112 -11.64 -4.56 -10.65
CA ASP A 112 -11.42 -3.67 -11.80
C ASP A 112 -10.70 -2.38 -11.39
N SER A 113 -11.11 -1.76 -10.26
CA SER A 113 -10.45 -0.55 -9.75
C SER A 113 -9.00 -0.82 -9.34
N PHE A 114 -8.75 -1.98 -8.71
CA PHE A 114 -7.42 -2.43 -8.33
C PHE A 114 -6.51 -2.67 -9.56
N ALA A 115 -7.04 -3.31 -10.59
CA ALA A 115 -6.30 -3.61 -11.82
C ALA A 115 -5.86 -2.34 -12.56
N ILE A 116 -6.73 -1.31 -12.61
CA ILE A 116 -6.44 -0.03 -13.28
C ILE A 116 -5.30 0.72 -12.60
N GLY A 117 -5.24 0.68 -11.25
CA GLY A 117 -4.19 1.34 -10.49
C GLY A 117 -4.39 1.21 -9.00
N THR A 118 -3.30 0.90 -8.27
CA THR A 118 -3.31 0.75 -6.81
C THR A 118 -1.99 1.19 -6.18
N ILE A 119 -1.95 1.25 -4.87
CA ILE A 119 -0.73 1.51 -4.09
C ILE A 119 0.20 0.28 -4.20
N PRO A 120 1.48 0.46 -4.59
CA PRO A 120 2.43 -0.65 -4.70
C PRO A 120 2.54 -1.46 -3.40
N GLY A 121 2.60 -2.79 -3.52
CA GLY A 121 2.71 -3.69 -2.38
C GLY A 121 1.38 -4.03 -1.71
N SER A 122 0.25 -3.47 -2.15
CA SER A 122 -1.08 -3.86 -1.67
C SER A 122 -1.58 -5.14 -2.36
N ILE A 123 -2.50 -5.83 -1.69
CA ILE A 123 -3.30 -6.91 -2.24
C ILE A 123 -4.76 -6.48 -2.36
N ASN A 124 -5.52 -7.10 -3.24
CA ASN A 124 -6.95 -6.79 -3.36
C ASN A 124 -7.81 -7.76 -2.56
N ILE A 125 -8.60 -7.22 -1.64
CA ILE A 125 -9.70 -7.93 -0.98
C ILE A 125 -10.94 -7.05 -1.10
N PRO A 126 -11.73 -7.21 -2.16
CA PRO A 126 -12.92 -6.42 -2.38
C PRO A 126 -13.87 -6.46 -1.19
N TRP A 127 -14.43 -5.31 -0.83
CA TRP A 127 -15.33 -5.19 0.32
C TRP A 127 -16.50 -6.19 0.30
N LYS A 128 -16.96 -6.58 -0.89
CA LYS A 128 -18.01 -7.58 -1.07
C LYS A 128 -17.62 -8.96 -0.55
N ASN A 129 -16.33 -9.28 -0.49
CA ASN A 129 -15.85 -10.61 -0.09
C ASN A 129 -15.87 -10.82 1.44
N LEU A 130 -16.01 -9.75 2.24
CA LEU A 130 -16.13 -9.82 3.70
C LEU A 130 -17.51 -9.38 4.20
N THR A 131 -18.31 -8.71 3.39
CA THR A 131 -19.58 -8.12 3.80
C THR A 131 -20.74 -9.04 3.46
N ILE A 132 -21.29 -9.73 4.45
CA ILE A 132 -22.41 -10.69 4.28
C ILE A 132 -23.62 -10.01 3.63
N SER A 133 -23.98 -8.80 4.02
CA SER A 133 -25.09 -8.04 3.41
C SER A 133 -24.84 -7.65 1.96
N ALA A 134 -23.62 -7.74 1.46
CA ALA A 134 -23.26 -7.53 0.06
C ALA A 134 -23.10 -8.83 -0.73
N GLY A 135 -23.43 -9.97 -0.11
CA GLY A 135 -23.43 -11.29 -0.76
C GLY A 135 -22.17 -12.12 -0.50
N ALA A 136 -21.31 -11.73 0.45
CA ALA A 136 -20.19 -12.58 0.85
C ALA A 136 -20.70 -13.91 1.42
N ASP A 137 -20.20 -15.01 0.89
CA ASP A 137 -20.50 -16.34 1.42
C ASP A 137 -19.57 -16.71 2.59
N PRO A 138 -20.04 -17.52 3.57
CA PRO A 138 -19.25 -17.88 4.74
C PRO A 138 -17.92 -18.60 4.42
N PHE A 139 -17.87 -19.38 3.33
CA PHE A 139 -16.65 -20.11 2.94
C PHE A 139 -15.58 -19.15 2.44
N THR A 140 -15.94 -18.18 1.59
CA THR A 140 -15.03 -17.12 1.13
C THR A 140 -14.48 -16.33 2.31
N ILE A 141 -15.34 -15.96 3.28
CA ILE A 141 -14.92 -15.24 4.49
C ILE A 141 -13.94 -16.08 5.30
N SER A 142 -14.28 -17.35 5.56
CA SER A 142 -13.42 -18.29 6.30
C SER A 142 -12.05 -18.45 5.62
N ASP A 143 -12.04 -18.64 4.31
CA ASP A 143 -10.80 -18.77 3.52
C ASP A 143 -9.90 -17.50 3.64
N ILE A 144 -10.48 -16.31 3.57
CA ILE A 144 -9.73 -15.05 3.73
C ILE A 144 -9.15 -14.95 5.14
N LEU A 145 -9.97 -15.19 6.17
CA LEU A 145 -9.54 -15.12 7.57
C LEU A 145 -8.39 -16.09 7.84
N GLN A 146 -8.53 -17.35 7.41
CA GLN A 146 -7.53 -18.39 7.68
C GLN A 146 -6.29 -18.26 6.81
N LYS A 147 -6.45 -18.25 5.47
CA LYS A 147 -5.32 -18.34 4.54
C LYS A 147 -4.56 -17.02 4.38
N GLN A 148 -5.25 -15.87 4.53
CA GLN A 148 -4.63 -14.58 4.30
C GLN A 148 -4.33 -13.82 5.59
N PHE A 149 -5.26 -13.84 6.56
CA PHE A 149 -5.15 -13.02 7.77
C PHE A 149 -4.52 -13.75 8.96
N GLY A 150 -4.22 -15.05 8.83
CA GLY A 150 -3.56 -15.83 9.87
C GLY A 150 -4.46 -16.17 11.06
N VAL A 151 -5.78 -16.05 10.90
CA VAL A 151 -6.78 -16.45 11.90
C VAL A 151 -6.92 -17.99 11.86
N ARG A 152 -7.14 -18.61 13.00
CA ARG A 152 -7.42 -20.04 13.11
C ARG A 152 -8.86 -20.27 13.51
N GLU A 153 -9.42 -21.38 13.11
CA GLU A 153 -10.71 -21.86 13.60
C GLU A 153 -10.47 -23.05 14.52
N GLN A 154 -10.98 -22.96 15.75
CA GLN A 154 -10.88 -24.04 16.73
C GLN A 154 -12.28 -24.27 17.32
N GLU A 155 -12.82 -25.49 17.13
CA GLU A 155 -14.13 -25.89 17.65
C GLU A 155 -15.28 -24.91 17.30
N GLY A 156 -15.24 -24.34 16.08
CA GLY A 156 -16.25 -23.37 15.60
C GLY A 156 -16.03 -21.94 16.09
N LEU A 157 -14.93 -21.66 16.81
CA LEU A 157 -14.57 -20.33 17.29
C LEU A 157 -13.33 -19.79 16.55
N TRP A 158 -13.31 -18.49 16.32
CA TRP A 158 -12.15 -17.83 15.72
C TRP A 158 -11.08 -17.55 16.78
N ASP A 159 -9.86 -18.02 16.53
CA ASP A 159 -8.65 -17.67 17.28
C ASP A 159 -7.84 -16.63 16.53
N PHE A 160 -7.76 -15.42 17.05
CA PHE A 160 -7.03 -14.27 16.48
C PHE A 160 -5.63 -14.10 17.06
N SER A 161 -5.11 -15.02 17.84
CA SER A 161 -3.78 -14.91 18.49
C SER A 161 -2.66 -14.64 17.48
N ASN A 162 -2.74 -15.25 16.29
CA ASN A 162 -1.79 -15.08 15.19
C ASN A 162 -2.30 -14.15 14.07
N ALA A 163 -3.41 -13.43 14.32
CA ALA A 163 -3.97 -12.54 13.32
C ALA A 163 -2.98 -11.43 12.93
N LYS A 164 -2.91 -11.14 11.65
CA LYS A 164 -2.03 -10.12 11.07
C LYS A 164 -2.55 -8.70 11.34
N THR A 165 -1.68 -7.72 11.26
CA THR A 165 -2.07 -6.31 11.18
C THR A 165 -2.55 -6.01 9.76
N LEU A 166 -3.75 -5.48 9.64
CA LEU A 166 -4.40 -5.18 8.36
C LEU A 166 -4.47 -3.67 8.18
N VAL A 167 -3.88 -3.17 7.10
CA VAL A 167 -3.95 -1.75 6.69
C VAL A 167 -4.90 -1.65 5.52
N LEU A 168 -6.10 -1.09 5.74
CA LEU A 168 -7.14 -1.05 4.72
C LEU A 168 -7.31 0.35 4.14
N PHE A 169 -7.51 0.42 2.83
CA PHE A 169 -7.85 1.66 2.12
C PHE A 169 -8.86 1.42 1.00
N CYS A 170 -9.40 2.52 0.47
CA CYS A 170 -10.22 2.53 -0.75
C CYS A 170 -10.00 3.83 -1.55
N ASN A 171 -11.03 4.43 -2.14
CA ASN A 171 -10.84 5.59 -3.01
C ASN A 171 -10.52 6.90 -2.27
N GLY A 172 -10.97 7.07 -1.03
CA GLY A 172 -10.77 8.30 -0.28
C GLY A 172 -11.72 8.44 0.90
N MET A 173 -11.69 9.59 1.58
CA MET A 173 -12.44 9.84 2.82
C MET A 173 -13.97 9.79 2.70
N TRP A 174 -14.49 9.80 1.48
CA TRP A 174 -15.92 9.65 1.15
C TRP A 174 -16.30 8.22 0.73
N CYS A 175 -15.32 7.32 0.62
CA CYS A 175 -15.52 5.95 0.15
C CYS A 175 -15.91 5.03 1.31
N GLY A 176 -16.99 4.26 1.14
CA GLY A 176 -17.48 3.31 2.15
C GLY A 176 -16.87 1.92 2.07
N GLN A 177 -16.03 1.59 1.09
CA GLN A 177 -15.61 0.21 0.84
C GLN A 177 -14.65 -0.32 1.92
N SER A 178 -13.59 0.43 2.27
CA SER A 178 -12.72 0.03 3.39
C SER A 178 -13.43 0.13 4.76
N PRO A 179 -14.26 1.14 5.06
CA PRO A 179 -15.13 1.11 6.24
C PRO A 179 -15.99 -0.15 6.37
N GLN A 180 -16.59 -0.63 5.27
CA GLN A 180 -17.41 -1.85 5.31
C GLN A 180 -16.56 -3.10 5.62
N ASN A 181 -15.37 -3.23 5.06
CA ASN A 181 -14.44 -4.29 5.45
C ASN A 181 -14.05 -4.20 6.93
N ILE A 182 -13.76 -3.01 7.43
CA ILE A 182 -13.41 -2.78 8.84
C ILE A 182 -14.57 -3.21 9.74
N TYR A 183 -15.80 -2.75 9.46
CA TYR A 183 -16.96 -3.13 10.25
C TYR A 183 -17.27 -4.63 10.19
N ALA A 184 -17.07 -5.27 9.03
CA ALA A 184 -17.24 -6.72 8.90
C ALA A 184 -16.22 -7.47 9.76
N LEU A 185 -14.94 -7.08 9.71
CA LEU A 185 -13.88 -7.67 10.52
C LEU A 185 -14.14 -7.52 12.02
N LEU A 186 -14.56 -6.34 12.46
CA LEU A 186 -14.93 -6.12 13.88
C LEU A 186 -16.10 -6.98 14.31
N LYS A 187 -17.10 -7.20 13.43
CA LYS A 187 -18.22 -8.11 13.71
C LYS A 187 -17.81 -9.57 13.84
N PHE A 188 -16.74 -10.00 13.14
CA PHE A 188 -16.16 -11.33 13.30
C PHE A 188 -15.29 -11.46 14.56
N GLY A 189 -15.07 -10.37 15.30
CA GLY A 189 -14.22 -10.33 16.49
C GLY A 189 -12.73 -10.08 16.19
N TYR A 190 -12.40 -9.62 14.98
CA TYR A 190 -11.01 -9.25 14.66
C TYR A 190 -10.52 -8.15 15.61
N PRO A 191 -9.32 -8.28 16.23
CA PRO A 191 -8.82 -7.30 17.18
C PRO A 191 -8.69 -5.91 16.55
N ALA A 192 -9.37 -4.92 17.13
CA ALA A 192 -9.45 -3.57 16.58
C ALA A 192 -8.06 -2.91 16.46
N GLU A 193 -7.18 -3.17 17.42
CA GLU A 193 -5.79 -2.66 17.43
C GLU A 193 -4.92 -3.22 16.31
N LYS A 194 -5.33 -4.33 15.70
CA LYS A 194 -4.69 -4.91 14.51
C LYS A 194 -5.28 -4.39 13.20
N ILE A 195 -6.31 -3.56 13.25
CA ILE A 195 -6.90 -2.91 12.08
C ILE A 195 -6.41 -1.47 12.00
N LYS A 196 -5.87 -1.10 10.84
CA LYS A 196 -5.42 0.24 10.51
C LYS A 196 -6.20 0.73 9.30
N TRP A 197 -6.54 2.00 9.28
CA TRP A 197 -7.32 2.60 8.21
C TRP A 197 -6.58 3.77 7.55
N TYR A 198 -6.10 3.59 6.33
CA TYR A 198 -5.61 4.70 5.52
C TYR A 198 -6.82 5.43 4.90
N ARG A 199 -7.32 6.45 5.63
CA ARG A 199 -8.54 7.19 5.30
C ARG A 199 -8.43 7.97 3.99
N GLY A 200 -7.25 8.51 3.69
CA GLY A 200 -6.98 9.31 2.48
C GLY A 200 -7.20 8.52 1.20
N GLY A 201 -6.88 7.23 1.21
CA GLY A 201 -7.05 6.32 0.08
C GLY A 201 -6.34 6.78 -1.19
N MET A 202 -6.81 6.28 -2.31
CA MET A 202 -6.21 6.61 -3.61
C MET A 202 -6.26 8.11 -3.94
N GLN A 203 -7.31 8.82 -3.52
CA GLN A 203 -7.44 10.25 -3.84
C GLN A 203 -6.33 11.09 -3.21
N ASN A 204 -6.00 10.85 -1.94
CA ASN A 204 -4.88 11.57 -1.30
C ASN A 204 -3.54 11.09 -1.86
N TRP A 205 -3.39 9.78 -2.10
CA TRP A 205 -2.18 9.21 -2.70
C TRP A 205 -1.85 9.83 -4.06
N GLU A 206 -2.82 9.88 -4.97
CA GLU A 206 -2.72 10.52 -6.27
C GLU A 206 -2.57 12.05 -6.16
N GLY A 207 -3.25 12.67 -5.20
CA GLY A 207 -3.15 14.11 -4.94
C GLY A 207 -1.77 14.58 -4.50
N LEU A 208 -0.97 13.68 -3.94
CA LEU A 208 0.44 13.92 -3.61
C LEU A 208 1.40 13.49 -4.73
N GLY A 209 0.89 12.99 -5.84
CA GLY A 209 1.70 12.50 -6.96
C GLY A 209 2.53 11.27 -6.61
N LEU A 210 2.09 10.44 -5.66
CA LEU A 210 2.79 9.22 -5.26
C LEU A 210 2.63 8.12 -6.29
N THR A 211 3.66 7.28 -6.42
CA THR A 211 3.71 6.17 -7.38
C THR A 211 2.52 5.22 -7.21
N THR A 212 1.87 4.89 -8.32
CA THR A 212 0.87 3.82 -8.42
C THR A 212 1.32 2.74 -9.40
N VAL A 213 0.74 1.55 -9.29
CA VAL A 213 1.02 0.41 -10.18
C VAL A 213 -0.28 -0.16 -10.74
N LYS A 214 -0.25 -0.58 -11.99
CA LYS A 214 -1.30 -1.41 -12.59
C LYS A 214 -1.04 -2.86 -12.22
N GLN A 215 -2.11 -3.59 -11.95
CA GLN A 215 -2.02 -5.03 -11.69
C GLN A 215 -2.41 -5.79 -12.96
N LYS A 216 -1.69 -6.89 -13.22
CA LYS A 216 -1.96 -7.78 -14.36
C LYS A 216 -3.03 -8.80 -14.01
#